data_4f6fa2a142ebaa72385cd4290fcb7059
#
_entry.id   4f6fa2a142ebaa72385cd4290fcb7059
#
_cell.length_a   1.000
_cell.length_b   1.000
_cell.length_c   1.000
_cell.angle_alpha   90.00
_cell.angle_beta   90.00
_cell.angle_gamma   90.00
#
_symmetry.space_group_name_H-M   'P 1'
#
loop_
_entity.id
_entity.type
_entity.pdbx_description
1 polymer ?
#
loop_
_entity_poly.entity_id
_entity_poly.type
_entity_poly.pdbx_seq_one_letter_code
_entity_poly.pdbx_strand_id
1 'polypeptide(L)'
;MGLGALMYAVHCDRRPSLIVLTDIDEKRIARAKKIFPESEMKKLGVQVEIINTNDSPDPIGQLRRYAPEGFDDVFCFAPVASVLSLGSAVLGRDVCLNFFAGPTDKQFHADINFYDVHYNATHIIGTTGGNVSDMRESLRMTEGGTLEPAVMVTHIGGLASAVKTTLELPKIPGGKKLIYTHLDLPLTAIDDFRSLGESDSRFGQLADIVDAHNGLWNADAEKYLLANWSNER
;
A
#
# COMPACT_ATOMS: atom_id res chain seq x y z
N MET A 1 -2.17 -0.46 2.64
CA MET A 1 -1.18 -0.06 3.68
C MET A 1 0.25 -0.33 3.20
N GLY A 2 0.55 -1.48 2.61
CA GLY A 2 1.90 -1.83 2.14
C GLY A 2 2.57 -0.77 1.24
N LEU A 3 1.85 -0.15 0.29
CA LEU A 3 2.41 0.92 -0.55
C LEU A 3 2.80 2.17 0.27
N GLY A 4 2.01 2.51 1.30
CA GLY A 4 2.36 3.61 2.19
C GLY A 4 3.60 3.31 3.03
N ALA A 5 3.74 2.07 3.52
CA ALA A 5 4.93 1.62 4.23
C ALA A 5 6.17 1.61 3.31
N LEU A 6 6.02 1.14 2.06
CA LEU A 6 7.09 1.18 1.07
C LEU A 6 7.52 2.63 0.77
N MET A 7 6.56 3.54 0.56
CA MET A 7 6.84 4.97 0.35
C MET A 7 7.61 5.57 1.52
N TYR A 8 7.23 5.25 2.76
CA TYR A 8 7.97 5.69 3.94
C TYR A 8 9.39 5.10 3.97
N ALA A 9 9.51 3.77 3.78
CA ALA A 9 10.78 3.07 3.92
C ALA A 9 11.86 3.53 2.92
N VAL A 10 11.47 3.88 1.68
CA VAL A 10 12.42 4.38 0.67
C VAL A 10 12.84 5.85 0.90
N HIS A 11 12.17 6.57 1.80
CA HIS A 11 12.46 7.99 2.08
C HIS A 11 12.82 8.31 3.53
N CYS A 12 12.72 7.34 4.45
CA CYS A 12 13.11 7.55 5.85
C CYS A 12 14.64 7.73 6.01
N ASP A 13 15.06 8.23 7.16
CA ASP A 13 16.46 8.52 7.44
C ASP A 13 17.34 7.25 7.44
N ARG A 14 16.77 6.11 7.87
CA ARG A 14 17.43 4.79 7.87
C ARG A 14 16.85 3.91 6.80
N ARG A 15 17.17 4.21 5.55
CA ARG A 15 16.67 3.42 4.42
C ARG A 15 17.26 2.02 4.43
N PRO A 16 16.45 0.97 4.25
CA PRO A 16 16.98 -0.36 4.02
C PRO A 16 17.69 -0.43 2.65
N SER A 17 18.69 -1.27 2.53
CA SER A 17 19.35 -1.52 1.25
C SER A 17 18.51 -2.35 0.28
N LEU A 18 17.64 -3.22 0.84
CA LEU A 18 16.74 -4.10 0.12
C LEU A 18 15.34 -4.06 0.75
N ILE A 19 14.33 -3.95 -0.09
CA ILE A 19 12.92 -4.16 0.28
C ILE A 19 12.32 -5.18 -0.66
N VAL A 20 11.69 -6.21 -0.11
CA VAL A 20 10.91 -7.19 -0.89
C VAL A 20 9.44 -7.01 -0.54
N LEU A 21 8.64 -6.54 -1.50
CA LEU A 21 7.19 -6.41 -1.37
C LEU A 21 6.53 -7.61 -2.03
N THR A 22 5.64 -8.28 -1.31
CA THR A 22 4.90 -9.43 -1.81
C THR A 22 3.42 -9.16 -1.90
N ASP A 23 2.78 -9.66 -2.92
CA ASP A 23 1.33 -9.75 -3.05
C ASP A 23 0.96 -10.99 -3.90
N ILE A 24 -0.31 -11.35 -3.91
CA ILE A 24 -0.86 -12.44 -4.74
C ILE A 24 -1.71 -11.91 -5.91
N ASP A 25 -2.00 -10.62 -5.93
CA ASP A 25 -2.85 -9.96 -6.92
C ASP A 25 -2.00 -9.22 -7.96
N GLU A 26 -2.04 -9.67 -9.22
CA GLU A 26 -1.26 -9.12 -10.32
C GLU A 26 -1.56 -7.62 -10.58
N LYS A 27 -2.80 -7.17 -10.37
CA LYS A 27 -3.15 -5.75 -10.57
C LYS A 27 -2.48 -4.87 -9.51
N ARG A 28 -2.46 -5.36 -8.24
CA ARG A 28 -1.76 -4.64 -7.15
C ARG A 28 -0.26 -4.62 -7.36
N ILE A 29 0.31 -5.72 -7.85
CA ILE A 29 1.73 -5.82 -8.22
C ILE A 29 2.06 -4.85 -9.36
N ALA A 30 1.28 -4.86 -10.44
CA ALA A 30 1.47 -3.96 -11.58
C ALA A 30 1.38 -2.48 -11.14
N ARG A 31 0.40 -2.14 -10.28
CA ARG A 31 0.27 -0.80 -9.69
C ARG A 31 1.50 -0.44 -8.85
N ALA A 32 1.98 -1.34 -8.01
CA ALA A 32 3.16 -1.10 -7.20
C ALA A 32 4.40 -0.84 -8.07
N LYS A 33 4.62 -1.63 -9.12
CA LYS A 33 5.72 -1.44 -10.07
C LYS A 33 5.62 -0.12 -10.84
N LYS A 34 4.40 0.33 -11.17
CA LYS A 34 4.17 1.65 -11.81
C LYS A 34 4.54 2.80 -10.90
N ILE A 35 4.19 2.71 -9.61
CA ILE A 35 4.43 3.77 -8.60
C ILE A 35 5.90 3.80 -8.16
N PHE A 36 6.54 2.63 -8.07
CA PHE A 36 7.93 2.46 -7.61
C PHE A 36 8.79 1.84 -8.73
N PRO A 37 9.07 2.58 -9.82
CA PRO A 37 9.89 2.04 -10.89
C PRO A 37 11.33 1.81 -10.38
N GLU A 38 11.90 0.69 -10.78
CA GLU A 38 13.24 0.25 -10.35
C GLU A 38 14.32 1.33 -10.52
N SER A 39 14.26 2.06 -11.63
CA SER A 39 15.22 3.13 -11.93
C SER A 39 15.20 4.27 -10.90
N GLU A 40 14.01 4.61 -10.37
CA GLU A 40 13.88 5.65 -9.35
C GLU A 40 14.33 5.13 -7.98
N MET A 41 14.00 3.88 -7.65
CA MET A 41 14.43 3.26 -6.40
C MET A 41 15.95 3.14 -6.33
N LYS A 42 16.60 2.78 -7.44
CA LYS A 42 18.07 2.76 -7.54
C LYS A 42 18.70 4.13 -7.30
N LYS A 43 18.08 5.23 -7.76
CA LYS A 43 18.56 6.60 -7.47
C LYS A 43 18.52 6.92 -5.97
N LEU A 44 17.57 6.36 -5.24
CA LEU A 44 17.45 6.50 -3.79
C LEU A 44 18.42 5.57 -3.02
N GLY A 45 19.15 4.70 -3.72
CA GLY A 45 20.06 3.72 -3.13
C GLY A 45 19.36 2.52 -2.51
N VAL A 46 18.11 2.23 -2.89
CA VAL A 46 17.32 1.12 -2.37
C VAL A 46 17.01 0.13 -3.50
N GLN A 47 17.32 -1.14 -3.28
CA GLN A 47 16.83 -2.21 -4.14
C GLN A 47 15.39 -2.56 -3.71
N VAL A 48 14.43 -2.46 -4.64
CA VAL A 48 13.03 -2.81 -4.37
C VAL A 48 12.61 -3.93 -5.31
N GLU A 49 12.26 -5.05 -4.74
CA GLU A 49 11.73 -6.22 -5.45
C GLU A 49 10.23 -6.35 -5.19
N ILE A 50 9.42 -6.42 -6.24
CA ILE A 50 7.97 -6.55 -6.14
C ILE A 50 7.57 -7.86 -6.82
N ILE A 51 7.16 -8.85 -6.02
CA ILE A 51 7.00 -10.23 -6.48
C ILE A 51 5.63 -10.81 -6.15
N ASN A 52 5.15 -11.69 -7.04
CA ASN A 52 4.00 -12.53 -6.79
C ASN A 52 4.44 -13.80 -6.06
N THR A 53 3.79 -14.11 -4.95
CA THR A 53 4.04 -15.34 -4.19
C THR A 53 2.96 -16.41 -4.39
N ASN A 54 1.87 -16.10 -5.12
CA ASN A 54 0.74 -17.02 -5.31
C ASN A 54 1.13 -18.29 -6.06
N ASP A 55 1.95 -18.15 -7.10
CA ASP A 55 2.30 -19.25 -8.00
C ASP A 55 3.60 -19.95 -7.60
N SER A 56 4.19 -19.58 -6.47
CA SER A 56 5.40 -20.20 -5.99
C SER A 56 5.11 -21.50 -5.22
N PRO A 57 5.66 -22.63 -5.63
CA PRO A 57 5.56 -23.88 -4.87
C PRO A 57 6.36 -23.81 -3.55
N ASP A 58 7.33 -22.91 -3.46
CA ASP A 58 8.16 -22.66 -2.29
C ASP A 58 8.36 -21.16 -2.09
N PRO A 59 7.38 -20.46 -1.50
CA PRO A 59 7.48 -19.02 -1.26
C PRO A 59 8.57 -18.65 -0.24
N ILE A 60 8.90 -19.52 0.71
CA ILE A 60 9.99 -19.30 1.67
C ILE A 60 11.32 -19.30 0.93
N GLY A 61 11.60 -20.34 0.15
CA GLY A 61 12.83 -20.41 -0.64
C GLY A 61 12.93 -19.31 -1.70
N GLN A 62 11.80 -18.87 -2.27
CA GLN A 62 11.76 -17.72 -3.17
C GLN A 62 12.23 -16.44 -2.48
N LEU A 63 11.73 -16.17 -1.28
CA LEU A 63 12.09 -14.96 -0.51
C LEU A 63 13.53 -15.04 0.00
N ARG A 64 13.96 -16.20 0.47
CA ARG A 64 15.33 -16.40 0.96
C ARG A 64 16.41 -16.25 -0.11
N ARG A 65 16.08 -16.26 -1.40
CA ARG A 65 17.05 -15.90 -2.45
C ARG A 65 17.49 -14.45 -2.38
N TYR A 66 16.63 -13.56 -1.86
CA TYR A 66 16.95 -12.14 -1.68
C TYR A 66 17.69 -11.87 -0.36
N ALA A 67 17.36 -12.63 0.67
CA ALA A 67 17.96 -12.54 2.01
C ALA A 67 18.23 -13.96 2.55
N PRO A 68 19.37 -14.60 2.19
CA PRO A 68 19.67 -15.98 2.58
C PRO A 68 19.70 -16.20 4.10
N GLU A 69 20.18 -15.22 4.87
CA GLU A 69 20.22 -15.25 6.35
C GLU A 69 18.86 -14.82 6.99
N GLY A 70 17.88 -14.47 6.17
CA GLY A 70 16.59 -13.93 6.59
C GLY A 70 16.54 -12.41 6.56
N PHE A 71 15.32 -11.88 6.74
CA PHE A 71 15.06 -10.44 6.74
C PHE A 71 15.19 -9.87 8.16
N ASP A 72 15.68 -8.63 8.25
CA ASP A 72 15.81 -7.89 9.52
C ASP A 72 14.43 -7.48 10.07
N ASP A 73 13.55 -7.02 9.19
CA ASP A 73 12.20 -6.61 9.53
C ASP A 73 11.18 -7.19 8.53
N VAL A 74 10.08 -7.71 9.05
CA VAL A 74 8.94 -8.18 8.25
C VAL A 74 7.67 -7.49 8.70
N PHE A 75 6.92 -6.90 7.77
CA PHE A 75 5.66 -6.21 8.05
C PHE A 75 4.49 -6.94 7.39
N CYS A 76 3.53 -7.42 8.20
CA CYS A 76 2.32 -8.09 7.72
C CYS A 76 1.13 -7.13 7.69
N PHE A 77 0.65 -6.79 6.47
CA PHE A 77 -0.48 -5.90 6.24
C PHE A 77 -1.79 -6.63 5.87
N ALA A 78 -1.76 -7.96 5.79
CA ALA A 78 -2.91 -8.79 5.50
C ALA A 78 -3.28 -9.66 6.71
N PRO A 79 -4.56 -9.68 7.15
CA PRO A 79 -5.00 -10.53 8.26
C PRO A 79 -5.25 -11.98 7.75
N VAL A 80 -4.17 -12.63 7.28
CA VAL A 80 -4.17 -13.97 6.72
C VAL A 80 -3.12 -14.81 7.45
N ALA A 81 -3.55 -15.93 8.06
CA ALA A 81 -2.69 -16.76 8.90
C ALA A 81 -1.45 -17.26 8.16
N SER A 82 -1.61 -17.74 6.91
CA SER A 82 -0.48 -18.23 6.11
C SER A 82 0.53 -17.15 5.76
N VAL A 83 0.10 -15.88 5.60
CA VAL A 83 1.02 -14.75 5.37
C VAL A 83 1.84 -14.46 6.63
N LEU A 84 1.21 -14.57 7.80
CA LEU A 84 1.90 -14.37 9.08
C LEU A 84 2.92 -15.49 9.34
N SER A 85 2.53 -16.75 9.09
CA SER A 85 3.44 -17.92 9.18
C SER A 85 4.61 -17.81 8.20
N LEU A 86 4.35 -17.41 6.95
CA LEU A 86 5.38 -17.13 5.95
C LEU A 86 6.34 -16.03 6.43
N GLY A 87 5.78 -14.91 6.92
CA GLY A 87 6.56 -13.80 7.46
C GLY A 87 7.48 -14.22 8.60
N SER A 88 6.98 -15.03 9.51
CA SER A 88 7.78 -15.60 10.62
C SER A 88 8.89 -16.52 10.11
N ALA A 89 8.62 -17.34 9.11
CA ALA A 89 9.59 -18.32 8.57
C ALA A 89 10.75 -17.69 7.79
N VAL A 90 10.63 -16.42 7.37
CA VAL A 90 11.70 -15.73 6.63
C VAL A 90 12.49 -14.73 7.46
N LEU A 91 12.20 -14.60 8.76
CA LEU A 91 13.00 -13.79 9.67
C LEU A 91 14.44 -14.30 9.79
N GLY A 92 15.37 -13.40 9.99
CA GLY A 92 16.76 -13.68 10.35
C GLY A 92 16.94 -13.89 11.85
N ARG A 93 18.06 -13.43 12.40
CA ARG A 93 18.39 -13.55 13.81
C ARG A 93 18.34 -12.19 14.51
N ASP A 94 17.71 -12.15 15.71
CA ASP A 94 17.54 -10.95 16.55
C ASP A 94 16.79 -9.83 15.81
N VAL A 95 15.67 -10.20 15.19
CA VAL A 95 14.91 -9.39 14.23
C VAL A 95 13.42 -9.44 14.52
N CYS A 96 12.63 -8.63 13.81
CA CYS A 96 11.25 -8.38 14.16
C CYS A 96 10.26 -8.66 13.03
N LEU A 97 9.14 -9.34 13.37
CA LEU A 97 7.91 -9.34 12.60
C LEU A 97 6.90 -8.39 13.23
N ASN A 98 6.47 -7.38 12.47
CA ASN A 98 5.41 -6.48 12.86
C ASN A 98 4.07 -6.91 12.23
N PHE A 99 3.11 -7.27 13.06
CA PHE A 99 1.74 -7.55 12.65
C PHE A 99 0.89 -6.30 12.74
N PHE A 100 0.74 -5.61 11.62
CA PHE A 100 -0.04 -4.38 11.51
C PHE A 100 -1.49 -4.65 11.09
N ALA A 101 -1.77 -5.77 10.42
CA ALA A 101 -3.11 -6.09 9.96
C ALA A 101 -4.10 -6.23 11.12
N GLY A 102 -5.30 -5.66 10.97
CA GLY A 102 -6.36 -5.72 11.98
C GLY A 102 -7.36 -6.84 11.67
N PRO A 103 -7.24 -8.05 12.23
CA PRO A 103 -8.24 -9.08 12.05
C PRO A 103 -9.54 -8.68 12.77
N THR A 104 -10.67 -9.02 12.16
CA THR A 104 -12.01 -8.83 12.76
C THR A 104 -12.41 -10.01 13.64
N ASP A 105 -11.84 -11.18 13.40
CA ASP A 105 -12.05 -12.39 14.19
C ASP A 105 -11.14 -12.37 15.43
N LYS A 106 -11.75 -12.43 16.61
CA LYS A 106 -11.03 -12.49 17.90
C LYS A 106 -10.30 -13.81 18.11
N GLN A 107 -10.64 -14.85 17.35
CA GLN A 107 -9.99 -16.16 17.38
C GLN A 107 -8.91 -16.29 16.28
N PHE A 108 -8.56 -15.18 15.60
CA PHE A 108 -7.50 -15.21 14.59
C PHE A 108 -6.18 -15.67 15.22
N HIS A 109 -5.58 -16.71 14.64
CA HIS A 109 -4.30 -17.27 15.05
C HIS A 109 -3.51 -17.74 13.82
N ALA A 110 -2.20 -17.92 14.00
CA ALA A 110 -1.30 -18.43 12.97
C ALA A 110 -0.22 -19.33 13.61
N ASP A 111 0.32 -20.23 12.80
CA ASP A 111 1.40 -21.09 13.25
C ASP A 111 2.74 -20.34 13.23
N ILE A 112 3.45 -20.38 14.35
CA ILE A 112 4.74 -19.74 14.55
C ILE A 112 5.70 -20.77 15.14
N ASN A 113 6.92 -20.80 14.62
CA ASN A 113 7.96 -21.68 15.12
C ASN A 113 8.62 -21.10 16.38
N PHE A 114 8.24 -21.56 17.55
CA PHE A 114 8.83 -21.11 18.82
C PHE A 114 10.29 -21.53 19.03
N TYR A 115 10.81 -22.47 18.25
CA TYR A 115 12.25 -22.75 18.22
C TYR A 115 13.03 -21.53 17.73
N ASP A 116 12.57 -20.88 16.65
CA ASP A 116 13.19 -19.66 16.12
C ASP A 116 13.04 -18.48 17.09
N VAL A 117 11.89 -18.36 17.77
CA VAL A 117 11.71 -17.34 18.82
C VAL A 117 12.77 -17.50 19.91
N HIS A 118 13.07 -18.74 20.31
CA HIS A 118 14.03 -19.01 21.37
C HIS A 118 15.50 -18.90 20.92
N TYR A 119 15.85 -19.58 19.83
CA TYR A 119 17.27 -19.72 19.43
C TYR A 119 17.74 -18.63 18.47
N ASN A 120 16.85 -18.06 17.67
CA ASN A 120 17.16 -16.97 16.76
C ASN A 120 16.78 -15.61 17.32
N ALA A 121 16.22 -15.55 18.56
CA ALA A 121 15.77 -14.33 19.20
C ALA A 121 14.82 -13.50 18.31
N THR A 122 13.90 -14.15 17.58
CA THR A 122 12.93 -13.46 16.76
C THR A 122 11.84 -12.83 17.62
N HIS A 123 11.41 -11.63 17.25
CA HIS A 123 10.39 -10.87 17.96
C HIS A 123 9.12 -10.75 17.13
N ILE A 124 7.96 -10.89 17.78
CA ILE A 124 6.68 -10.68 17.13
C ILE A 124 5.98 -9.57 17.89
N ILE A 125 5.69 -8.48 17.21
CA ILE A 125 5.02 -7.31 17.79
C ILE A 125 3.75 -6.98 17.02
N GLY A 126 2.76 -6.47 17.73
CA GLY A 126 1.55 -5.91 17.14
C GLY A 126 1.60 -4.40 17.15
N THR A 127 1.02 -3.78 16.14
CA THR A 127 0.89 -2.33 16.07
C THR A 127 -0.53 -1.96 15.69
N THR A 128 -1.17 -1.10 16.48
CA THR A 128 -2.49 -0.54 16.19
C THR A 128 -2.46 0.97 16.31
N GLY A 129 -2.63 1.65 15.17
CA GLY A 129 -2.57 3.11 15.12
C GLY A 129 -1.15 3.66 15.33
N GLY A 130 -1.07 4.97 15.31
CA GLY A 130 0.13 5.76 15.62
C GLY A 130 -0.15 6.77 16.73
N ASN A 131 0.87 7.48 17.15
CA ASN A 131 0.77 8.57 18.11
C ASN A 131 0.93 9.94 17.43
N VAL A 132 0.91 11.02 18.22
CA VAL A 132 1.02 12.39 17.67
C VAL A 132 2.38 12.65 17.03
N SER A 133 3.46 12.03 17.49
CA SER A 133 4.79 12.19 16.88
C SER A 133 4.84 11.56 15.49
N ASP A 134 4.20 10.39 15.30
CA ASP A 134 4.11 9.73 13.99
C ASP A 134 3.32 10.59 12.99
N MET A 135 2.24 11.24 13.46
CA MET A 135 1.46 12.18 12.62
C MET A 135 2.30 13.40 12.22
N ARG A 136 3.06 13.98 13.15
CA ARG A 136 3.93 15.12 12.87
C ARG A 136 5.05 14.76 11.89
N GLU A 137 5.63 13.58 12.02
CA GLU A 137 6.64 13.08 11.09
C GLU A 137 6.05 12.90 9.69
N SER A 138 4.90 12.24 9.58
CA SER A 138 4.18 12.07 8.32
C SER A 138 3.88 13.41 7.64
N LEU A 139 3.37 14.40 8.38
CA LEU A 139 3.12 15.76 7.85
C LEU A 139 4.40 16.42 7.37
N ARG A 140 5.47 16.41 8.19
CA ARG A 140 6.77 16.98 7.83
C ARG A 140 7.33 16.37 6.54
N MET A 141 7.25 15.04 6.40
CA MET A 141 7.71 14.35 5.21
C MET A 141 6.85 14.67 3.98
N THR A 142 5.53 14.81 4.16
CA THR A 142 4.61 15.21 3.10
C THR A 142 4.88 16.65 2.64
N GLU A 143 5.03 17.59 3.58
CA GLU A 143 5.39 18.98 3.30
C GLU A 143 6.76 19.10 2.60
N GLY A 144 7.71 18.25 2.97
CA GLY A 144 9.04 18.14 2.36
C GLY A 144 9.05 17.43 1.00
N GLY A 145 7.91 16.91 0.52
CA GLY A 145 7.78 16.20 -0.76
C GLY A 145 8.44 14.82 -0.78
N THR A 146 8.79 14.26 0.38
CA THR A 146 9.40 12.92 0.49
C THR A 146 8.39 11.82 0.78
N LEU A 147 7.22 12.14 1.30
CA LEU A 147 6.11 11.21 1.49
C LEU A 147 4.94 11.64 0.62
N GLU A 148 4.46 10.74 -0.25
CA GLU A 148 3.30 10.95 -1.11
C GLU A 148 2.13 10.06 -0.65
N PRO A 149 1.18 10.60 0.15
CA PRO A 149 0.05 9.82 0.68
C PRO A 149 -0.89 9.29 -0.41
N ALA A 150 -0.90 9.92 -1.59
CA ALA A 150 -1.76 9.53 -2.71
C ALA A 150 -1.46 8.12 -3.24
N VAL A 151 -0.30 7.53 -2.93
CA VAL A 151 0.01 6.11 -3.25
C VAL A 151 -1.04 5.15 -2.69
N MET A 152 -1.74 5.56 -1.62
CA MET A 152 -2.79 4.76 -0.99
C MET A 152 -4.18 5.02 -1.58
N VAL A 153 -4.40 6.11 -2.32
CA VAL A 153 -5.70 6.47 -2.87
C VAL A 153 -5.94 5.68 -4.15
N THR A 154 -7.06 4.96 -4.21
CA THR A 154 -7.45 4.15 -5.39
C THR A 154 -8.80 4.52 -5.95
N HIS A 155 -9.63 5.24 -5.20
CA HIS A 155 -10.95 5.65 -5.63
C HIS A 155 -11.22 7.08 -5.18
N ILE A 156 -12.04 7.77 -5.95
CA ILE A 156 -12.62 9.06 -5.60
C ILE A 156 -14.14 8.97 -5.68
N GLY A 157 -14.83 9.82 -4.93
CA GLY A 157 -16.29 9.90 -4.97
C GLY A 157 -16.82 11.14 -4.29
N GLY A 158 -18.09 11.42 -4.48
CA GLY A 158 -18.82 12.49 -3.81
C GLY A 158 -19.50 12.03 -2.52
N LEU A 159 -20.07 12.99 -1.77
CA LEU A 159 -20.71 12.72 -0.47
C LEU A 159 -21.84 11.69 -0.57
N ALA A 160 -22.64 11.72 -1.64
CA ALA A 160 -23.74 10.78 -1.86
C ALA A 160 -23.28 9.31 -1.92
N SER A 161 -22.02 9.06 -2.30
CA SER A 161 -21.45 7.71 -2.34
C SER A 161 -20.93 7.21 -0.99
N ALA A 162 -20.75 8.10 0.02
CA ALA A 162 -20.04 7.79 1.26
C ALA A 162 -20.70 6.68 2.08
N VAL A 163 -22.04 6.71 2.25
CA VAL A 163 -22.76 5.71 3.05
C VAL A 163 -22.61 4.32 2.44
N LYS A 164 -22.90 4.18 1.15
CA LYS A 164 -22.77 2.90 0.44
C LYS A 164 -21.32 2.40 0.47
N THR A 165 -20.36 3.29 0.21
CA THR A 165 -18.92 2.97 0.27
C THR A 165 -18.53 2.44 1.64
N THR A 166 -18.99 3.05 2.73
CA THR A 166 -18.66 2.63 4.09
C THR A 166 -19.23 1.25 4.40
N LEU A 167 -20.50 0.99 4.04
CA LEU A 167 -21.15 -0.29 4.30
C LEU A 167 -20.58 -1.43 3.46
N GLU A 168 -20.12 -1.14 2.25
CA GLU A 168 -19.57 -2.12 1.31
C GLU A 168 -18.03 -2.17 1.30
N LEU A 169 -17.37 -1.40 2.16
CA LEU A 169 -15.91 -1.25 2.17
C LEU A 169 -15.14 -2.58 2.09
N PRO A 170 -15.52 -3.64 2.81
CA PRO A 170 -14.81 -4.93 2.71
C PRO A 170 -14.89 -5.59 1.34
N LYS A 171 -15.87 -5.22 0.50
CA LYS A 171 -16.09 -5.76 -0.85
C LYS A 171 -15.45 -4.92 -1.95
N ILE A 172 -15.07 -3.68 -1.64
CA ILE A 172 -14.49 -2.76 -2.63
C ILE A 172 -12.97 -2.95 -2.62
N PRO A 173 -12.37 -3.43 -3.71
CA PRO A 173 -10.92 -3.67 -3.77
C PRO A 173 -10.12 -2.37 -3.67
N GLY A 174 -8.80 -2.52 -3.51
CA GLY A 174 -7.87 -1.42 -3.53
C GLY A 174 -7.65 -0.73 -2.17
N GLY A 175 -7.07 0.47 -2.20
CA GLY A 175 -6.65 1.25 -1.04
C GLY A 175 -7.72 2.21 -0.51
N LYS A 176 -7.30 3.42 -0.17
CA LYS A 176 -8.19 4.46 0.39
C LYS A 176 -9.16 5.00 -0.65
N LYS A 177 -10.34 5.41 -0.16
CA LYS A 177 -11.39 6.05 -0.93
C LYS A 177 -11.47 7.51 -0.49
N LEU A 178 -11.20 8.42 -1.41
CA LEU A 178 -11.24 9.86 -1.15
C LEU A 178 -12.63 10.40 -1.49
N ILE A 179 -13.31 10.98 -0.52
CA ILE A 179 -14.67 11.51 -0.67
C ILE A 179 -14.66 13.03 -0.62
N TYR A 180 -15.10 13.64 -1.69
CA TYR A 180 -15.30 15.07 -1.81
C TYR A 180 -16.71 15.44 -1.40
N THR A 181 -16.86 16.15 -0.28
CA THR A 181 -18.15 16.38 0.38
C THR A 181 -19.10 17.32 -0.39
N HIS A 182 -18.59 18.03 -1.38
CA HIS A 182 -19.34 19.02 -2.16
C HIS A 182 -19.53 18.63 -3.64
N LEU A 183 -19.19 17.38 -3.98
CA LEU A 183 -19.37 16.84 -5.32
C LEU A 183 -20.48 15.80 -5.35
N ASP A 184 -21.17 15.70 -6.49
CA ASP A 184 -22.04 14.58 -6.83
C ASP A 184 -21.30 13.67 -7.84
N LEU A 185 -20.57 12.73 -7.31
CA LEU A 185 -19.78 11.77 -8.06
C LEU A 185 -19.97 10.37 -7.46
N PRO A 186 -20.38 9.36 -8.23
CA PRO A 186 -20.34 7.98 -7.79
C PRO A 186 -18.91 7.58 -7.37
N LEU A 187 -18.80 6.60 -6.45
CA LEU A 187 -17.47 6.06 -6.14
C LEU A 187 -16.87 5.45 -7.40
N THR A 188 -15.75 5.99 -7.83
CA THR A 188 -15.09 5.66 -9.10
C THR A 188 -13.64 5.25 -8.83
N ALA A 189 -13.23 4.10 -9.35
CA ALA A 189 -11.83 3.69 -9.28
C ALA A 189 -10.99 4.54 -10.23
N ILE A 190 -9.81 4.95 -9.79
CA ILE A 190 -8.87 5.72 -10.63
C ILE A 190 -8.46 4.90 -11.87
N ASP A 191 -8.32 3.59 -11.70
CA ASP A 191 -7.96 2.67 -12.80
C ASP A 191 -9.06 2.56 -13.87
N ASP A 192 -10.31 2.96 -13.56
CA ASP A 192 -11.43 2.93 -14.50
C ASP A 192 -11.58 4.22 -15.32
N PHE A 193 -10.82 5.28 -15.02
CA PHE A 193 -10.95 6.57 -15.72
C PHE A 193 -10.78 6.45 -17.23
N ARG A 194 -9.82 5.64 -17.70
CA ARG A 194 -9.57 5.48 -19.13
C ARG A 194 -10.78 4.88 -19.86
N SER A 195 -11.39 3.84 -19.31
CA SER A 195 -12.59 3.22 -19.90
C SER A 195 -13.83 4.11 -19.78
N LEU A 196 -13.99 4.80 -18.66
CA LEU A 196 -15.10 5.77 -18.49
C LEU A 196 -14.96 6.97 -19.43
N GLY A 197 -13.75 7.32 -19.82
CA GLY A 197 -13.43 8.36 -20.78
C GLY A 197 -14.02 8.13 -22.18
N GLU A 198 -14.35 6.89 -22.53
CA GLU A 198 -15.01 6.55 -23.78
C GLU A 198 -16.45 7.10 -23.83
N SER A 199 -17.11 7.21 -22.70
CA SER A 199 -18.49 7.74 -22.58
C SER A 199 -18.56 9.16 -22.02
N ASP A 200 -17.63 9.57 -21.20
CA ASP A 200 -17.53 10.92 -20.64
C ASP A 200 -16.09 11.42 -20.73
N SER A 201 -15.84 12.32 -21.65
CA SER A 201 -14.49 12.87 -21.94
C SER A 201 -13.78 13.48 -20.72
N ARG A 202 -14.53 13.86 -19.66
CA ARG A 202 -13.96 14.39 -18.43
C ARG A 202 -13.13 13.33 -17.72
N PHE A 203 -13.56 12.06 -17.71
CA PHE A 203 -12.77 10.97 -17.17
C PHE A 203 -11.53 10.68 -18.02
N GLY A 204 -11.63 10.83 -19.35
CA GLY A 204 -10.47 10.72 -20.24
C GLY A 204 -9.38 11.71 -19.88
N GLN A 205 -9.76 12.97 -19.63
CA GLN A 205 -8.81 14.01 -19.20
C GLN A 205 -8.23 13.72 -17.79
N LEU A 206 -9.04 13.21 -16.86
CA LEU A 206 -8.51 12.76 -15.56
C LEU A 206 -7.52 11.62 -15.72
N ALA A 207 -7.79 10.66 -16.62
CA ALA A 207 -6.86 9.58 -16.90
C ALA A 207 -5.51 10.09 -17.40
N ASP A 208 -5.51 11.06 -18.34
CA ASP A 208 -4.28 11.66 -18.87
C ASP A 208 -3.47 12.35 -17.75
N ILE A 209 -4.13 13.12 -16.89
CA ILE A 209 -3.49 13.82 -15.76
C ILE A 209 -2.89 12.81 -14.77
N VAL A 210 -3.65 11.78 -14.40
CA VAL A 210 -3.20 10.75 -13.45
C VAL A 210 -2.06 9.92 -14.04
N ASP A 211 -2.13 9.56 -15.33
CA ASP A 211 -1.06 8.81 -16.01
C ASP A 211 0.25 9.58 -16.08
N ALA A 212 0.19 10.91 -16.29
CA ALA A 212 1.35 11.80 -16.24
C ALA A 212 2.03 11.82 -14.84
N HIS A 213 1.32 11.39 -13.80
CA HIS A 213 1.80 11.30 -12.41
C HIS A 213 1.89 9.84 -11.92
N ASN A 214 2.36 8.92 -12.75
CA ASN A 214 2.55 7.50 -12.42
C ASN A 214 1.29 6.78 -11.89
N GLY A 215 0.10 7.21 -12.30
CA GLY A 215 -1.17 6.65 -11.85
C GLY A 215 -1.62 7.12 -10.47
N LEU A 216 -1.02 8.20 -9.93
CA LEU A 216 -1.36 8.76 -8.62
C LEU A 216 -2.38 9.89 -8.75
N TRP A 217 -3.33 9.91 -7.81
CA TRP A 217 -4.16 11.09 -7.59
C TRP A 217 -3.29 12.26 -7.17
N ASN A 218 -3.49 13.43 -7.75
CA ASN A 218 -2.61 14.58 -7.57
C ASN A 218 -3.39 15.90 -7.59
N ALA A 219 -2.72 17.01 -7.27
CA ALA A 219 -3.32 18.32 -7.19
C ALA A 219 -3.93 18.81 -8.52
N ASP A 220 -3.33 18.46 -9.67
CA ASP A 220 -3.87 18.85 -10.97
C ASP A 220 -5.13 18.07 -11.30
N ALA A 221 -5.18 16.77 -10.97
CA ALA A 221 -6.37 15.95 -11.11
C ALA A 221 -7.50 16.46 -10.20
N GLU A 222 -7.18 16.80 -8.94
CA GLU A 222 -8.15 17.40 -8.01
C GLU A 222 -8.69 18.73 -8.53
N LYS A 223 -7.81 19.63 -8.97
CA LYS A 223 -8.21 20.92 -9.55
C LYS A 223 -9.13 20.73 -10.75
N TYR A 224 -8.80 19.80 -11.63
CA TYR A 224 -9.62 19.49 -12.79
C TYR A 224 -10.98 18.90 -12.38
N LEU A 225 -10.99 17.97 -11.42
CA LEU A 225 -12.21 17.38 -10.87
C LEU A 225 -13.13 18.48 -10.31
N LEU A 226 -12.61 19.34 -9.44
CA LEU A 226 -13.40 20.41 -8.81
C LEU A 226 -13.99 21.40 -9.81
N ALA A 227 -13.28 21.66 -10.90
CA ALA A 227 -13.76 22.56 -11.95
C ALA A 227 -14.86 21.95 -12.84
N ASN A 228 -14.91 20.61 -12.97
CA ASN A 228 -15.78 19.95 -13.96
C ASN A 228 -16.92 19.13 -13.35
N TRP A 229 -16.93 18.89 -12.02
CA TRP A 229 -17.98 18.17 -11.28
C TRP A 229 -18.63 19.00 -10.17
N SER A 230 -18.25 20.26 -9.99
CA SER A 230 -18.95 21.12 -9.04
C SER A 230 -20.41 21.29 -9.51
N ASN A 231 -21.36 20.99 -8.63
CA ASN A 231 -22.75 21.36 -8.86
C ASN A 231 -22.82 22.90 -8.94
N GLU A 232 -23.14 23.44 -10.10
CA GLU A 232 -23.62 24.81 -10.16
C GLU A 232 -24.88 24.88 -9.26
N ARG A 233 -24.76 25.61 -8.14
CA ARG A 233 -25.88 25.95 -7.28
C ARG A 233 -26.59 27.17 -7.84
#